data_e2fa4ef89c01f1ec884c3ee9f2322ae2
#
_entry.id   e2fa4ef89c01f1ec884c3ee9f2322ae2
#
_cell.length_a   1.000
_cell.length_b   1.000
_cell.length_c   1.000
_cell.angle_alpha   90.00
_cell.angle_beta   90.00
_cell.angle_gamma   90.00
#
_symmetry.space_group_name_H-M   'P 1'
#
loop_
_entity.id
_entity.type
_entity.pdbx_description
1 polymer ?
#
loop_
_entity_poly.entity_id
_entity_poly.type
_entity_poly.pdbx_seq_one_letter_code
_entity_poly.pdbx_strand_id
1 'polypeptide(L)'
;MDRQEVKNVLMSFKTQENEAQIDELLRKIDKIEESSLQDAIKQIGGTEESLRKYFERKLEEQKPKEKQTSINKLFSYGITGDCVHLHLPMDLHQMIREKGISGTLDTVNLYLLDAIDRIKKLKDAGYYKLDNIEKIYMISPVLVNRELKFLENLDFETNTYSKKQLRDESFVKNNPEAQLATHIFGNNNIVGTAIIPFDTINTKEWQDKKLEIVKAYAEKGITLDEDKNLEKNDE
;
A
#
# COMPACT_ATOMS: atom_id res chain seq x y z
N MET A 1 -33.14 -5.84 -16.42
CA MET A 1 -32.61 -4.43 -16.40
C MET A 1 -32.33 -4.01 -17.82
N ASP A 2 -32.80 -2.84 -18.19
CA ASP A 2 -32.51 -2.24 -19.50
C ASP A 2 -31.26 -1.33 -19.43
N ARG A 3 -30.86 -0.81 -20.60
CA ARG A 3 -29.68 0.08 -20.71
C ARG A 3 -29.81 1.34 -19.86
N GLN A 4 -31.02 1.91 -19.77
CA GLN A 4 -31.23 3.12 -19.00
C GLN A 4 -31.11 2.86 -17.50
N GLU A 5 -31.60 1.73 -17.02
CA GLU A 5 -31.44 1.30 -15.62
C GLU A 5 -29.96 1.12 -15.28
N VAL A 6 -29.15 0.49 -16.16
CA VAL A 6 -27.71 0.33 -15.98
C VAL A 6 -27.01 1.70 -15.87
N LYS A 7 -27.35 2.64 -16.76
CA LYS A 7 -26.81 4.01 -16.72
C LYS A 7 -27.20 4.75 -15.45
N ASN A 8 -28.44 4.61 -15.00
CA ASN A 8 -28.89 5.25 -13.77
C ASN A 8 -28.12 4.75 -12.54
N VAL A 9 -27.88 3.44 -12.46
CA VAL A 9 -27.03 2.86 -11.41
C VAL A 9 -25.63 3.44 -11.47
N LEU A 10 -25.00 3.49 -12.65
CA LEU A 10 -23.66 4.03 -12.82
C LEU A 10 -23.60 5.53 -12.46
N MET A 11 -24.59 6.31 -12.88
CA MET A 11 -24.70 7.74 -12.56
C MET A 11 -24.82 8.01 -11.06
N SER A 12 -25.38 7.08 -10.26
CA SER A 12 -25.47 7.23 -8.80
C SER A 12 -24.11 7.25 -8.09
N PHE A 13 -23.03 6.83 -8.77
CA PHE A 13 -21.65 6.90 -8.27
C PHE A 13 -20.91 8.18 -8.71
N LYS A 14 -21.52 9.05 -9.53
CA LYS A 14 -20.83 10.23 -10.09
C LYS A 14 -20.53 11.24 -8.99
N THR A 15 -19.24 11.61 -8.88
CA THR A 15 -18.70 12.67 -8.03
C THR A 15 -17.85 13.61 -8.89
N GLN A 16 -17.41 14.75 -8.34
CA GLN A 16 -16.47 15.64 -9.06
C GLN A 16 -15.13 14.94 -9.36
N GLU A 17 -14.70 14.05 -8.50
CA GLU A 17 -13.40 13.36 -8.63
C GLU A 17 -13.40 12.27 -9.72
N ASN A 18 -14.55 11.65 -9.99
CA ASN A 18 -14.66 10.52 -10.93
C ASN A 18 -15.53 10.82 -12.16
N GLU A 19 -15.94 12.08 -12.36
CA GLU A 19 -16.84 12.47 -13.45
C GLU A 19 -16.36 12.00 -14.83
N ALA A 20 -15.10 12.25 -15.17
CA ALA A 20 -14.54 11.84 -16.46
C ALA A 20 -14.56 10.32 -16.68
N GLN A 21 -14.33 9.54 -15.60
CA GLN A 21 -14.36 8.07 -15.63
C GLN A 21 -15.80 7.56 -15.84
N ILE A 22 -16.76 8.13 -15.11
CA ILE A 22 -18.18 7.80 -15.27
C ILE A 22 -18.66 8.11 -16.68
N ASP A 23 -18.32 9.27 -17.22
CA ASP A 23 -18.71 9.68 -18.58
C ASP A 23 -18.07 8.78 -19.65
N GLU A 24 -16.88 8.28 -19.43
CA GLU A 24 -16.25 7.28 -20.31
C GLU A 24 -16.97 5.93 -20.26
N LEU A 25 -17.34 5.45 -19.06
CA LEU A 25 -18.09 4.22 -18.89
C LEU A 25 -19.50 4.32 -19.50
N LEU A 26 -20.18 5.45 -19.34
CA LEU A 26 -21.47 5.70 -19.98
C LEU A 26 -21.36 5.63 -21.50
N ARG A 27 -20.32 6.23 -22.10
CA ARG A 27 -20.06 6.15 -23.55
C ARG A 27 -19.79 4.71 -24.01
N LYS A 28 -19.10 3.91 -23.19
CA LYS A 28 -18.89 2.48 -23.49
C LYS A 28 -20.19 1.69 -23.46
N ILE A 29 -21.07 1.93 -22.45
CA ILE A 29 -22.38 1.31 -22.35
C ILE A 29 -23.24 1.65 -23.56
N ASP A 30 -23.19 2.89 -24.08
CA ASP A 30 -23.94 3.30 -25.26
C ASP A 30 -23.53 2.56 -26.53
N LYS A 31 -22.27 2.14 -26.65
CA LYS A 31 -21.71 1.44 -27.81
C LYS A 31 -21.91 -0.07 -27.79
N ILE A 32 -22.30 -0.64 -26.67
CA ILE A 32 -22.55 -2.09 -26.55
C ILE A 32 -23.88 -2.45 -27.19
N GLU A 33 -23.92 -3.50 -28.01
CA GLU A 33 -25.17 -4.03 -28.52
C GLU A 33 -26.08 -4.52 -27.39
N GLU A 34 -27.41 -4.37 -27.56
CA GLU A 34 -28.37 -4.67 -26.50
C GLU A 34 -28.30 -6.12 -26.01
N SER A 35 -28.13 -7.08 -26.95
CA SER A 35 -27.97 -8.51 -26.62
C SER A 35 -26.73 -8.75 -25.76
N SER A 36 -25.60 -8.13 -26.12
CA SER A 36 -24.33 -8.25 -25.39
C SER A 36 -24.42 -7.60 -24.00
N LEU A 37 -25.12 -6.50 -23.88
CA LEU A 37 -25.37 -5.83 -22.60
C LEU A 37 -26.20 -6.72 -21.67
N GLN A 38 -27.27 -7.33 -22.19
CA GLN A 38 -28.14 -8.24 -21.43
C GLN A 38 -27.37 -9.50 -20.95
N ASP A 39 -26.49 -10.03 -21.80
CA ASP A 39 -25.66 -11.17 -21.40
C ASP A 39 -24.63 -10.79 -20.32
N ALA A 40 -24.01 -9.62 -20.43
CA ALA A 40 -23.12 -9.11 -19.41
C ALA A 40 -23.85 -8.90 -18.06
N ILE A 41 -25.05 -8.32 -18.08
CA ILE A 41 -25.88 -8.12 -16.88
C ILE A 41 -26.20 -9.47 -16.22
N LYS A 42 -26.58 -10.49 -17.00
CA LYS A 42 -26.84 -11.84 -16.48
C LYS A 42 -25.59 -12.46 -15.83
N GLN A 43 -24.42 -12.30 -16.45
CA GLN A 43 -23.14 -12.84 -15.93
C GLN A 43 -22.77 -12.25 -14.57
N ILE A 44 -23.10 -10.99 -14.29
CA ILE A 44 -22.83 -10.34 -13.01
C ILE A 44 -23.95 -10.54 -11.97
N GLY A 45 -24.96 -11.36 -12.26
CA GLY A 45 -26.04 -11.73 -11.35
C GLY A 45 -27.42 -11.10 -11.62
N GLY A 46 -27.57 -10.26 -12.65
CA GLY A 46 -28.84 -9.77 -13.18
C GLY A 46 -29.65 -8.81 -12.28
N THR A 47 -29.12 -8.42 -11.12
CA THR A 47 -29.80 -7.55 -10.15
C THR A 47 -29.10 -6.18 -10.03
N GLU A 48 -29.85 -5.17 -9.58
CA GLU A 48 -29.28 -3.84 -9.32
C GLU A 48 -28.15 -3.91 -8.28
N GLU A 49 -28.31 -4.73 -7.25
CA GLU A 49 -27.28 -4.90 -6.20
C GLU A 49 -25.98 -5.49 -6.76
N SER A 50 -26.08 -6.52 -7.62
CA SER A 50 -24.89 -7.11 -8.26
C SER A 50 -24.21 -6.13 -9.21
N LEU A 51 -24.99 -5.29 -9.91
CA LEU A 51 -24.48 -4.26 -10.78
C LEU A 51 -23.79 -3.13 -9.98
N ARG A 52 -24.35 -2.72 -8.84
CA ARG A 52 -23.71 -1.77 -7.93
C ARG A 52 -22.35 -2.27 -7.47
N LYS A 53 -22.27 -3.50 -6.95
CA LYS A 53 -21.02 -4.14 -6.53
C LYS A 53 -20.00 -4.24 -7.68
N TYR A 54 -20.47 -4.51 -8.89
CA TYR A 54 -19.60 -4.55 -10.08
C TYR A 54 -19.01 -3.17 -10.39
N PHE A 55 -19.83 -2.11 -10.39
CA PHE A 55 -19.35 -0.76 -10.68
C PHE A 55 -18.46 -0.21 -9.55
N GLU A 56 -18.81 -0.44 -8.29
CA GLU A 56 -17.94 -0.11 -7.16
C GLU A 56 -16.54 -0.69 -7.34
N ARG A 57 -16.45 -1.99 -7.64
CA ARG A 57 -15.17 -2.64 -7.89
C ARG A 57 -14.46 -2.05 -9.11
N LYS A 58 -15.17 -1.78 -10.20
CA LYS A 58 -14.57 -1.22 -11.43
C LYS A 58 -14.07 0.21 -11.24
N LEU A 59 -14.75 1.03 -10.49
CA LEU A 59 -14.31 2.38 -10.15
C LEU A 59 -13.10 2.34 -9.19
N GLU A 60 -13.09 1.42 -8.23
CA GLU A 60 -11.92 1.18 -7.38
C GLU A 60 -10.70 0.71 -8.18
N GLU A 61 -10.87 -0.25 -9.13
CA GLU A 61 -9.79 -0.72 -10.01
C GLU A 61 -9.23 0.40 -10.91
N GLN A 62 -10.04 1.43 -11.23
CA GLN A 62 -9.68 2.56 -12.09
C GLN A 62 -9.22 3.80 -11.30
N LYS A 63 -9.35 3.80 -9.96
CA LYS A 63 -8.68 4.84 -9.17
C LYS A 63 -7.21 4.85 -9.58
N PRO A 64 -6.62 6.02 -9.85
CA PRO A 64 -5.19 6.08 -10.14
C PRO A 64 -4.49 5.36 -9.01
N LYS A 65 -3.84 4.23 -9.34
CA LYS A 65 -2.97 3.57 -8.37
C LYS A 65 -2.03 4.66 -7.88
N GLU A 66 -1.96 4.86 -6.57
CA GLU A 66 -1.03 5.83 -6.00
C GLU A 66 0.29 5.71 -6.75
N LYS A 67 0.75 6.84 -7.31
CA LYS A 67 2.00 6.85 -8.05
C LYS A 67 3.09 6.56 -7.04
N GLN A 68 3.46 5.29 -6.92
CA GLN A 68 4.53 4.87 -6.04
C GLN A 68 5.82 5.49 -6.53
N THR A 69 6.45 6.25 -5.66
CA THR A 69 7.75 6.87 -5.93
C THR A 69 8.83 6.01 -5.32
N SER A 70 9.82 5.59 -6.13
CA SER A 70 10.97 4.87 -5.60
C SER A 70 11.74 5.76 -4.62
N ILE A 71 12.03 5.25 -3.43
CA ILE A 71 12.80 5.96 -2.42
C ILE A 71 14.22 5.41 -2.30
N ASN A 72 14.39 4.12 -2.55
CA ASN A 72 15.67 3.44 -2.68
C ASN A 72 15.52 2.16 -3.50
N LYS A 73 16.57 1.33 -3.56
CA LYS A 73 16.60 0.10 -4.37
C LYS A 73 15.48 -0.90 -4.04
N LEU A 74 15.04 -0.97 -2.79
CA LEU A 74 14.05 -1.95 -2.33
C LEU A 74 12.69 -1.34 -2.00
N PHE A 75 12.62 -0.06 -1.66
CA PHE A 75 11.39 0.55 -1.21
C PHE A 75 10.91 1.63 -2.17
N SER A 76 9.60 1.67 -2.33
CA SER A 76 8.85 2.80 -2.87
C SER A 76 7.88 3.31 -1.81
N TYR A 77 7.37 4.52 -2.00
CA TYR A 77 6.37 5.08 -1.13
C TYR A 77 5.19 5.67 -1.91
N GLY A 78 4.04 5.69 -1.27
CA GLY A 78 2.84 6.43 -1.65
C GLY A 78 2.39 7.30 -0.47
N ILE A 79 1.50 8.24 -0.73
CA ILE A 79 0.96 9.15 0.28
C ILE A 79 -0.55 9.06 0.27
N THR A 80 -1.16 8.79 1.44
CA THR A 80 -2.61 8.78 1.63
C THR A 80 -2.95 9.48 2.94
N GLY A 81 -3.69 10.58 2.85
CA GLY A 81 -4.05 11.39 4.02
C GLY A 81 -2.83 11.91 4.75
N ASP A 82 -2.69 11.57 6.02
CA ASP A 82 -1.58 11.92 6.91
C ASP A 82 -0.45 10.89 6.96
N CYS A 83 -0.49 9.87 6.10
CA CYS A 83 0.42 8.74 6.12
C CYS A 83 1.29 8.65 4.86
N VAL A 84 2.57 8.32 5.06
CA VAL A 84 3.41 7.72 4.02
C VAL A 84 3.30 6.20 4.12
N HIS A 85 2.90 5.56 3.05
CA HIS A 85 2.89 4.11 2.93
C HIS A 85 4.18 3.63 2.29
N LEU A 86 4.97 2.84 3.01
CA LEU A 86 6.14 2.17 2.46
C LEU A 86 5.76 0.83 1.83
N HIS A 87 6.20 0.62 0.61
CA HIS A 87 5.95 -0.58 -0.17
C HIS A 87 7.27 -1.32 -0.42
N LEU A 88 7.32 -2.58 0.00
CA LEU A 88 8.39 -3.50 -0.33
C LEU A 88 7.98 -4.31 -1.57
N PRO A 89 8.79 -4.41 -2.63
CA PRO A 89 8.49 -5.28 -3.75
C PRO A 89 8.37 -6.74 -3.28
N MET A 90 7.34 -7.44 -3.77
CA MET A 90 6.99 -8.81 -3.31
C MET A 90 8.00 -9.88 -3.74
N ASP A 91 8.88 -9.61 -4.70
CA ASP A 91 9.83 -10.60 -5.22
C ASP A 91 11.21 -10.47 -4.56
N LEU A 92 11.36 -11.14 -3.43
CA LEU A 92 12.65 -11.30 -2.75
C LEU A 92 13.34 -12.63 -3.09
N HIS A 93 12.81 -13.41 -4.04
CA HIS A 93 13.29 -14.77 -4.31
C HIS A 93 14.76 -14.82 -4.73
N GLN A 94 15.20 -13.87 -5.55
CA GLN A 94 16.60 -13.81 -5.95
C GLN A 94 17.50 -13.55 -4.74
N MET A 95 17.16 -12.57 -3.92
CA MET A 95 17.92 -12.21 -2.73
C MET A 95 17.98 -13.36 -1.71
N ILE A 96 16.87 -14.10 -1.55
CA ILE A 96 16.80 -15.29 -0.68
C ILE A 96 17.75 -16.39 -1.20
N ARG A 97 17.84 -16.60 -2.52
CA ARG A 97 18.78 -17.57 -3.12
C ARG A 97 20.23 -17.17 -2.90
N GLU A 98 20.56 -15.88 -2.98
CA GLU A 98 21.93 -15.37 -2.87
C GLU A 98 22.40 -15.25 -1.41
N LYS A 99 21.54 -14.77 -0.50
CA LYS A 99 21.89 -14.40 0.88
C LYS A 99 21.28 -15.30 1.94
N GLY A 100 20.38 -16.21 1.56
CA GLY A 100 19.52 -16.94 2.48
C GLY A 100 18.47 -16.05 3.13
N ILE A 101 17.56 -16.65 3.90
CA ILE A 101 16.45 -15.92 4.53
C ILE A 101 16.96 -14.85 5.50
N SER A 102 17.89 -15.21 6.40
CA SER A 102 18.40 -14.27 7.42
C SER A 102 19.12 -13.07 6.79
N GLY A 103 20.01 -13.31 5.83
CA GLY A 103 20.74 -12.24 5.14
C GLY A 103 19.82 -11.33 4.30
N THR A 104 18.75 -11.91 3.74
CA THR A 104 17.73 -11.12 3.03
C THR A 104 16.99 -10.20 3.99
N LEU A 105 16.54 -10.70 5.14
CA LEU A 105 15.83 -9.91 6.14
C LEU A 105 16.72 -8.79 6.70
N ASP A 106 17.96 -9.10 7.03
CA ASP A 106 18.92 -8.08 7.50
C ASP A 106 19.14 -6.98 6.43
N THR A 107 19.21 -7.37 5.15
CA THR A 107 19.31 -6.41 4.03
C THR A 107 18.03 -5.57 3.91
N VAL A 108 16.85 -6.19 3.94
CA VAL A 108 15.56 -5.48 3.89
C VAL A 108 15.44 -4.48 5.03
N ASN A 109 15.83 -4.87 6.25
CA ASN A 109 15.79 -3.99 7.42
C ASN A 109 16.72 -2.77 7.26
N LEU A 110 17.92 -2.96 6.69
CA LEU A 110 18.84 -1.86 6.43
C LEU A 110 18.27 -0.87 5.39
N TYR A 111 17.69 -1.39 4.28
CA TYR A 111 17.03 -0.55 3.28
C TYR A 111 15.77 0.13 3.80
N LEU A 112 15.05 -0.48 4.75
CA LEU A 112 13.93 0.15 5.43
C LEU A 112 14.38 1.37 6.25
N LEU A 113 15.45 1.25 7.03
CA LEU A 113 16.01 2.36 7.79
C LEU A 113 16.47 3.50 6.87
N ASP A 114 17.08 3.17 5.73
CA ASP A 114 17.47 4.14 4.70
C ASP A 114 16.23 4.82 4.08
N ALA A 115 15.17 4.08 3.78
CA ALA A 115 13.93 4.65 3.24
C ALA A 115 13.30 5.64 4.22
N ILE A 116 13.24 5.31 5.50
CA ILE A 116 12.72 6.20 6.55
C ILE A 116 13.56 7.48 6.63
N ASP A 117 14.89 7.37 6.59
CA ASP A 117 15.80 8.52 6.61
C ASP A 117 15.60 9.44 5.40
N ARG A 118 15.42 8.87 4.22
CA ARG A 118 15.20 9.66 3.00
C ARG A 118 13.86 10.39 3.05
N ILE A 119 12.79 9.73 3.50
CA ILE A 119 11.49 10.37 3.69
C ILE A 119 11.61 11.51 4.72
N LYS A 120 12.30 11.26 5.85
CA LYS A 120 12.55 12.29 6.85
C LYS A 120 13.30 13.49 6.24
N LYS A 121 14.38 13.26 5.50
CA LYS A 121 15.14 14.33 4.84
C LYS A 121 14.29 15.13 3.85
N LEU A 122 13.44 14.46 3.06
CA LEU A 122 12.51 15.12 2.14
C LEU A 122 11.52 16.00 2.90
N LYS A 123 10.96 15.50 4.01
CA LYS A 123 10.06 16.27 4.86
C LYS A 123 10.77 17.46 5.50
N ASP A 124 11.95 17.27 6.07
CA ASP A 124 12.77 18.33 6.68
C ASP A 124 13.20 19.40 5.65
N ALA A 125 13.37 19.01 4.39
CA ALA A 125 13.65 19.92 3.27
C ALA A 125 12.40 20.67 2.76
N GLY A 126 11.21 20.44 3.34
CA GLY A 126 9.97 21.10 2.95
C GLY A 126 9.38 20.58 1.65
N TYR A 127 9.54 19.27 1.35
CA TYR A 127 8.87 18.70 0.20
C TYR A 127 7.35 18.73 0.41
N TYR A 128 6.67 19.59 -0.34
CA TYR A 128 5.26 19.98 -0.12
C TYR A 128 4.28 18.82 0.05
N LYS A 129 4.52 17.67 -0.59
CA LYS A 129 3.67 16.47 -0.45
C LYS A 129 3.77 15.83 0.93
N LEU A 130 4.82 16.14 1.70
CA LEU A 130 5.08 15.58 3.03
C LEU A 130 4.74 16.55 4.17
N ASP A 131 4.29 17.77 3.89
CA ASP A 131 4.05 18.80 4.93
C ASP A 131 3.04 18.34 5.99
N ASN A 132 1.94 17.69 5.57
CA ASN A 132 0.87 17.22 6.45
C ASN A 132 1.03 15.76 6.90
N ILE A 133 2.18 15.14 6.62
CA ILE A 133 2.40 13.75 6.98
C ILE A 133 2.82 13.65 8.45
N GLU A 134 2.08 12.82 9.20
CA GLU A 134 2.31 12.62 10.63
C GLU A 134 2.98 11.28 10.93
N LYS A 135 2.82 10.28 10.06
CA LYS A 135 3.28 8.91 10.32
C LYS A 135 3.70 8.14 9.06
N ILE A 136 4.53 7.15 9.27
CA ILE A 136 4.88 6.13 8.27
C ILE A 136 4.12 4.84 8.60
N TYR A 137 3.53 4.25 7.59
CA TYR A 137 2.74 3.04 7.68
C TYR A 137 3.27 1.96 6.74
N MET A 138 3.32 0.73 7.23
CA MET A 138 3.67 -0.44 6.44
C MET A 138 2.63 -1.54 6.64
N ILE A 139 2.35 -2.28 5.57
CA ILE A 139 1.46 -3.42 5.59
C ILE A 139 2.00 -4.50 4.66
N SER A 140 2.16 -5.72 5.15
CA SER A 140 2.68 -6.82 4.34
C SER A 140 2.39 -8.19 4.96
N PRO A 141 2.14 -9.22 4.15
CA PRO A 141 2.12 -10.61 4.64
C PRO A 141 3.51 -11.11 5.07
N VAL A 142 4.59 -10.40 4.75
CA VAL A 142 5.96 -10.71 5.21
C VAL A 142 6.21 -10.17 6.62
N LEU A 143 5.48 -9.13 7.06
CA LEU A 143 5.58 -8.56 8.40
C LEU A 143 4.92 -9.48 9.43
N VAL A 144 5.54 -10.63 9.72
CA VAL A 144 5.08 -11.57 10.74
C VAL A 144 6.25 -12.06 11.59
N ASN A 145 6.03 -12.21 12.88
CA ASN A 145 7.00 -12.74 13.84
C ASN A 145 8.29 -11.91 13.98
N ARG A 146 9.40 -12.35 13.35
CA ARG A 146 10.74 -11.76 13.53
C ARG A 146 10.80 -10.29 13.07
N GLU A 147 10.19 -9.98 11.95
CA GLU A 147 10.18 -8.63 11.37
C GLU A 147 9.39 -7.66 12.25
N LEU A 148 8.27 -8.10 12.81
CA LEU A 148 7.51 -7.29 13.76
C LEU A 148 8.33 -6.98 15.01
N LYS A 149 9.05 -7.98 15.58
CA LYS A 149 9.96 -7.75 16.72
C LYS A 149 11.07 -6.76 16.43
N PHE A 150 11.63 -6.79 15.21
CA PHE A 150 12.61 -5.80 14.79
C PHE A 150 12.01 -4.39 14.78
N LEU A 151 10.79 -4.24 14.26
CA LEU A 151 10.09 -2.96 14.20
C LEU A 151 9.65 -2.48 15.60
N GLU A 152 9.18 -3.39 16.46
CA GLU A 152 8.86 -3.09 17.87
C GLU A 152 10.07 -2.54 18.63
N ASN A 153 11.27 -3.10 18.39
CA ASN A 153 12.52 -2.57 18.97
C ASN A 153 12.87 -1.15 18.48
N LEU A 154 12.28 -0.73 17.37
CA LEU A 154 12.38 0.61 16.79
C LEU A 154 11.15 1.48 17.12
N ASP A 155 10.40 1.12 18.14
CA ASP A 155 9.22 1.86 18.64
C ASP A 155 8.07 1.97 17.62
N PHE A 156 7.98 1.02 16.68
CA PHE A 156 6.79 0.89 15.83
C PHE A 156 5.65 0.25 16.62
N GLU A 157 4.45 0.79 16.46
CA GLU A 157 3.21 0.10 16.82
C GLU A 157 2.94 -0.99 15.80
N THR A 158 2.83 -2.24 16.24
CA THR A 158 2.65 -3.39 15.34
C THR A 158 1.37 -4.14 15.63
N ASN A 159 0.74 -4.64 14.57
CA ASN A 159 -0.42 -5.52 14.65
C ASN A 159 -0.28 -6.70 13.69
N THR A 160 -0.97 -7.80 14.00
CA THR A 160 -1.07 -8.96 13.12
C THR A 160 -2.53 -9.39 12.98
N TYR A 161 -2.97 -9.49 11.75
CA TYR A 161 -4.32 -9.94 11.39
C TYR A 161 -4.28 -11.37 10.88
N SER A 162 -4.94 -12.27 11.60
CA SER A 162 -5.08 -13.67 11.19
C SER A 162 -6.10 -13.81 10.06
N LYS A 163 -6.00 -14.92 9.31
CA LYS A 163 -6.99 -15.26 8.27
C LYS A 163 -8.43 -15.29 8.81
N LYS A 164 -8.62 -15.71 10.07
CA LYS A 164 -9.95 -15.73 10.70
C LYS A 164 -10.50 -14.31 10.86
N GLN A 165 -9.70 -13.38 11.34
CA GLN A 165 -10.09 -11.98 11.52
C GLN A 165 -10.38 -11.31 10.16
N LEU A 166 -9.55 -11.55 9.14
CA LEU A 166 -9.74 -10.96 7.81
C LEU A 166 -10.91 -11.56 7.02
N ARG A 167 -11.46 -12.71 7.47
CA ARG A 167 -12.69 -13.32 6.93
C ARG A 167 -13.95 -12.90 7.68
N ASP A 168 -13.81 -12.30 8.84
CA ASP A 168 -14.93 -11.81 9.65
C ASP A 168 -15.32 -10.41 9.14
N GLU A 169 -16.41 -10.35 8.38
CA GLU A 169 -16.91 -9.09 7.79
C GLU A 169 -17.20 -8.03 8.85
N SER A 170 -17.69 -8.42 10.04
CA SER A 170 -17.96 -7.48 11.12
C SER A 170 -16.68 -6.90 11.70
N PHE A 171 -15.66 -7.73 11.89
CA PHE A 171 -14.34 -7.30 12.34
C PHE A 171 -13.70 -6.35 11.32
N VAL A 172 -13.68 -6.74 10.05
CA VAL A 172 -13.11 -5.93 8.96
C VAL A 172 -13.82 -4.59 8.85
N LYS A 173 -15.17 -4.57 8.88
CA LYS A 173 -15.97 -3.34 8.79
C LYS A 173 -15.64 -2.32 9.89
N ASN A 174 -15.30 -2.79 11.09
CA ASN A 174 -15.02 -1.96 12.25
C ASN A 174 -13.53 -1.66 12.48
N ASN A 175 -12.64 -2.16 11.58
CA ASN A 175 -11.20 -1.98 11.70
C ASN A 175 -10.60 -1.48 10.38
N PRO A 176 -10.24 -0.18 10.28
CA PRO A 176 -9.72 0.41 9.04
C PRO A 176 -8.46 -0.29 8.50
N GLU A 177 -7.55 -0.72 9.38
CA GLU A 177 -6.33 -1.43 8.97
C GLU A 177 -6.66 -2.82 8.42
N ALA A 178 -7.61 -3.54 9.03
CA ALA A 178 -8.07 -4.82 8.53
C ALA A 178 -8.81 -4.68 7.19
N GLN A 179 -9.54 -3.58 6.97
CA GLN A 179 -10.13 -3.25 5.67
C GLN A 179 -9.03 -3.09 4.61
N LEU A 180 -8.00 -2.29 4.91
CA LEU A 180 -6.88 -2.08 4.01
C LEU A 180 -6.12 -3.38 3.74
N ALA A 181 -5.85 -4.18 4.77
CA ALA A 181 -5.22 -5.50 4.66
C ALA A 181 -6.00 -6.43 3.73
N THR A 182 -7.33 -6.49 3.90
CA THR A 182 -8.21 -7.32 3.08
C THR A 182 -8.28 -6.81 1.64
N HIS A 183 -8.31 -5.50 1.46
CA HIS A 183 -8.35 -4.88 0.13
C HIS A 183 -7.06 -5.19 -0.68
N ILE A 184 -5.89 -5.08 -0.05
CA ILE A 184 -4.60 -5.25 -0.74
C ILE A 184 -4.25 -6.74 -0.92
N PHE A 185 -4.41 -7.55 0.13
CA PHE A 185 -3.88 -8.93 0.18
C PHE A 185 -4.97 -10.00 0.18
N GLY A 186 -6.24 -9.61 0.23
CA GLY A 186 -7.36 -10.54 0.39
C GLY A 186 -7.43 -11.13 1.82
N ASN A 187 -8.37 -12.04 2.03
CA ASN A 187 -8.66 -12.61 3.34
C ASN A 187 -8.00 -13.99 3.59
N ASN A 188 -7.10 -14.42 2.70
CA ASN A 188 -6.44 -15.73 2.76
C ASN A 188 -5.00 -15.67 3.31
N ASN A 189 -4.50 -14.50 3.64
CA ASN A 189 -3.15 -14.28 4.16
C ASN A 189 -3.19 -13.90 5.65
N ILE A 190 -2.07 -14.13 6.35
CA ILE A 190 -1.79 -13.45 7.60
C ILE A 190 -1.08 -12.15 7.19
N VAL A 191 -1.48 -11.04 7.75
CA VAL A 191 -0.94 -9.73 7.39
C VAL A 191 -0.47 -9.01 8.65
N GLY A 192 0.76 -8.55 8.64
CA GLY A 192 1.30 -7.66 9.67
C GLY A 192 1.21 -6.19 9.23
N THR A 193 1.00 -5.31 10.19
CA THR A 193 1.06 -3.86 10.03
C THR A 193 2.04 -3.25 11.01
N ALA A 194 2.66 -2.15 10.63
CA ALA A 194 3.55 -1.39 11.49
C ALA A 194 3.40 0.11 11.20
N ILE A 195 3.30 0.89 12.26
CA ILE A 195 3.10 2.34 12.22
C ILE A 195 4.13 3.01 13.11
N ILE A 196 4.74 4.09 12.64
CA ILE A 196 5.60 4.94 13.45
C ILE A 196 5.29 6.43 13.20
N PRO A 197 5.01 7.23 14.26
CA PRO A 197 4.88 8.68 14.15
C PRO A 197 6.21 9.35 13.77
N PHE A 198 6.16 10.44 12.99
CA PHE A 198 7.35 11.23 12.70
C PHE A 198 7.99 11.83 13.94
N ASP A 199 7.19 12.18 14.94
CA ASP A 199 7.71 12.71 16.22
C ASP A 199 8.62 11.68 16.89
N THR A 200 8.27 10.39 16.84
CA THR A 200 9.13 9.30 17.37
C THR A 200 10.44 9.20 16.58
N ILE A 201 10.38 9.25 15.24
CA ILE A 201 11.57 9.20 14.38
C ILE A 201 12.52 10.38 14.64
N ASN A 202 11.98 11.53 15.04
CA ASN A 202 12.74 12.73 15.31
C ASN A 202 13.43 12.73 16.69
N THR A 203 13.12 11.77 17.57
CA THR A 203 13.76 11.68 18.87
C THR A 203 15.22 11.25 18.76
N LYS A 204 16.06 11.78 19.65
CA LYS A 204 17.46 11.35 19.75
C LYS A 204 17.56 9.84 20.05
N GLU A 205 16.70 9.33 20.92
CA GLU A 205 16.67 7.92 21.30
C GLU A 205 16.46 7.01 20.07
N TRP A 206 15.50 7.33 19.21
CA TRP A 206 15.28 6.58 17.98
C TRP A 206 16.48 6.64 17.03
N GLN A 207 17.06 7.82 16.86
CA GLN A 207 18.24 7.99 16.00
C GLN A 207 19.46 7.21 16.52
N ASP A 208 19.67 7.18 17.84
CA ASP A 208 20.73 6.41 18.46
C ASP A 208 20.51 4.89 18.27
N LYS A 209 19.30 4.38 18.51
CA LYS A 209 18.91 2.96 18.23
C LYS A 209 19.17 2.58 16.77
N LYS A 210 18.72 3.43 15.84
CA LYS A 210 18.97 3.21 14.41
C LYS A 210 20.47 3.12 14.10
N LEU A 211 21.26 4.07 14.61
CA LEU A 211 22.69 4.12 14.35
C LEU A 211 23.41 2.86 14.86
N GLU A 212 23.05 2.34 16.03
CA GLU A 212 23.56 1.08 16.56
C GLU A 212 23.26 -0.10 15.64
N ILE A 213 22.03 -0.18 15.12
CA ILE A 213 21.63 -1.23 14.19
C ILE A 213 22.43 -1.15 12.88
N VAL A 214 22.56 0.04 12.30
CA VAL A 214 23.33 0.26 11.06
C VAL A 214 24.78 -0.15 11.26
N LYS A 215 25.40 0.19 12.39
CA LYS A 215 26.77 -0.24 12.73
C LYS A 215 26.87 -1.76 12.83
N ALA A 216 25.93 -2.40 13.53
CA ALA A 216 25.94 -3.86 13.68
C ALA A 216 25.77 -4.58 12.33
N TYR A 217 25.02 -4.02 11.38
CA TYR A 217 24.92 -4.56 10.02
C TYR A 217 26.21 -4.34 9.23
N ALA A 218 26.84 -3.17 9.33
CA ALA A 218 28.13 -2.91 8.68
C ALA A 218 29.23 -3.87 9.16
N GLU A 219 29.27 -4.20 10.46
CA GLU A 219 30.19 -5.19 11.03
C GLU A 219 29.98 -6.62 10.47
N LYS A 220 28.74 -6.91 10.05
CA LYS A 220 28.39 -8.17 9.36
C LYS A 220 28.65 -8.13 7.85
N GLY A 221 29.17 -7.02 7.32
CA GLY A 221 29.38 -6.83 5.89
C GLY A 221 28.10 -6.55 5.10
N ILE A 222 27.00 -6.17 5.78
CA ILE A 222 25.74 -5.79 5.16
C ILE A 222 25.75 -4.27 5.02
N THR A 223 25.80 -3.78 3.78
CA THR A 223 25.88 -2.35 3.45
C THR A 223 24.83 -2.01 2.41
N LEU A 224 24.47 -0.72 2.36
CA LEU A 224 23.66 -0.19 1.27
C LEU A 224 24.52 -0.15 0.00
N ASP A 225 23.95 -0.57 -1.12
CA ASP A 225 24.58 -0.34 -2.42
C ASP A 225 24.52 1.19 -2.70
N GLU A 226 25.57 1.74 -3.33
CA GLU A 226 25.54 3.13 -3.79
C GLU A 226 24.46 3.30 -4.86
N ASP A 227 23.45 4.09 -4.55
CA ASP A 227 22.38 4.43 -5.49
C ASP A 227 22.89 5.40 -6.56
N LYS A 228 23.35 4.87 -7.69
CA LYS A 228 23.82 5.69 -8.82
C LYS A 228 22.71 6.36 -9.64
N ASN A 229 21.42 6.18 -9.31
CA ASN A 229 20.30 6.52 -10.21
C ASN A 229 19.16 7.37 -9.63
N LEU A 230 19.23 7.91 -8.42
CA LEU A 230 18.11 8.67 -7.84
C LEU A 230 18.07 10.18 -8.20
N GLU A 231 19.10 10.72 -8.88
CA GLU A 231 19.17 12.17 -9.19
C GLU A 231 18.48 12.57 -10.51
N LYS A 232 17.79 11.68 -11.22
CA LYS A 232 17.28 11.95 -12.60
C LYS A 232 15.77 12.00 -12.77
N ASN A 233 14.96 12.02 -11.74
CA ASN A 233 13.49 12.01 -11.91
C ASN A 233 12.75 13.26 -11.42
N ASP A 234 13.40 14.40 -11.36
CA ASP A 234 12.78 15.71 -11.11
C ASP A 234 12.84 16.59 -12.38
N GLU A 235 12.15 16.17 -13.46
CA GLU A 235 11.70 17.04 -14.54
C GLU A 235 10.24 16.76 -14.87
#